data_e6c92f7e07d2572efecd62086498c51d
#
_entry.id   e6c92f7e07d2572efecd62086498c51d
#
_cell.length_a   1.000
_cell.length_b   1.000
_cell.length_c   1.000
_cell.angle_alpha   90.00
_cell.angle_beta   90.00
_cell.angle_gamma   90.00
#
_symmetry.space_group_name_H-M   'P 1'
#
loop_
_entity.id
_entity.type
_entity.pdbx_description
1 polymer ?
#
loop_
_entity_poly.entity_id
_entity_poly.type
_entity_poly.pdbx_seq_one_letter_code
_entity_poly.pdbx_strand_id
1 'polypeptide(L)'
;HPFACEGGHSDFAVRDSLEVELFYFLQKMHGNHVSYERVVSGSGLHSIYKFLIESGHERENKKIQIEMKEKDPAYVISEWGRLKKDQACSRALELFISFYGAEAGNVALKFLAMGGVFIGGGIAPKLIDEMKKGTFIESFLNKGRFRALLEKIPVRVVLNDETALLGAAAYLHAKK
;
A
#
# COMPACT_ATOMS: atom_id res chain seq x y z
N HIS A 1 20.96 -12.92 -3.26
CA HIS A 1 20.19 -14.18 -3.11
C HIS A 1 18.72 -13.85 -2.84
N PRO A 2 17.78 -14.42 -3.61
CA PRO A 2 16.36 -14.33 -3.27
C PRO A 2 16.06 -15.22 -2.06
N PHE A 3 15.26 -14.69 -1.14
CA PHE A 3 14.72 -15.44 0.00
C PHE A 3 13.20 -15.48 -0.12
N ALA A 4 12.61 -16.65 0.09
CA ALA A 4 11.16 -16.77 0.21
C ALA A 4 10.69 -16.08 1.48
N CYS A 5 9.62 -15.30 1.40
CA CYS A 5 8.99 -14.67 2.55
C CYS A 5 7.48 -14.50 2.32
N GLU A 6 6.76 -14.35 3.41
CA GLU A 6 5.33 -14.03 3.46
C GLU A 6 5.10 -12.72 4.24
N GLY A 7 5.96 -11.73 3.96
CA GLY A 7 5.95 -10.45 4.68
C GLY A 7 4.62 -9.69 4.62
N GLY A 8 3.83 -9.88 3.57
CA GLY A 8 2.49 -9.32 3.46
C GLY A 8 1.52 -9.80 4.55
N HIS A 9 1.79 -10.96 5.15
CA HIS A 9 1.00 -11.54 6.25
C HIS A 9 1.45 -11.10 7.64
N SER A 10 2.45 -10.21 7.75
CA SER A 10 2.79 -9.59 9.04
C SER A 10 1.64 -8.71 9.54
N ASP A 11 1.53 -8.57 10.85
CA ASP A 11 0.46 -7.82 11.51
C ASP A 11 0.41 -6.36 11.05
N PHE A 12 -0.79 -5.85 10.76
CA PHE A 12 -1.00 -4.43 10.48
C PHE A 12 -0.79 -3.60 11.74
N ALA A 13 0.23 -2.76 11.73
CA ALA A 13 0.58 -1.88 12.84
C ALA A 13 -0.15 -0.53 12.72
N VAL A 14 -1.12 -0.29 13.60
CA VAL A 14 -1.87 0.97 13.68
C VAL A 14 -1.03 2.11 14.27
N ARG A 15 -1.20 3.34 13.78
CA ARG A 15 -0.39 4.51 14.16
C ARG A 15 -1.21 5.65 14.76
N ASP A 16 -2.52 5.68 14.51
CA ASP A 16 -3.44 6.70 15.00
C ASP A 16 -4.84 6.12 15.27
N SER A 17 -5.77 6.96 15.73
CA SER A 17 -7.14 6.55 16.09
C SER A 17 -7.96 6.07 14.89
N LEU A 18 -7.81 6.69 13.72
CA LEU A 18 -8.51 6.26 12.51
C LEU A 18 -8.06 4.87 12.06
N GLU A 19 -6.77 4.59 12.17
CA GLU A 19 -6.21 3.28 11.85
C GLU A 19 -6.64 2.20 12.85
N VAL A 20 -6.86 2.56 14.11
CA VAL A 20 -7.45 1.66 15.13
C VAL A 20 -8.89 1.31 14.75
N GLU A 21 -9.70 2.27 14.31
CA GLU A 21 -11.06 2.03 13.83
C GLU A 21 -11.06 1.13 12.58
N LEU A 22 -10.17 1.41 11.62
CA LEU A 22 -9.98 0.59 10.43
C LEU A 22 -9.57 -0.85 10.81
N PHE A 23 -8.66 -1.01 11.78
CA PHE A 23 -8.24 -2.33 12.26
C PHE A 23 -9.43 -3.15 12.77
N TYR A 24 -10.28 -2.57 13.63
CA TYR A 24 -11.47 -3.26 14.12
C TYR A 24 -12.49 -3.55 13.03
N PHE A 25 -12.63 -2.67 12.04
CA PHE A 25 -13.46 -2.90 10.88
C PHE A 25 -12.95 -4.11 10.07
N LEU A 26 -11.67 -4.17 9.78
CA LEU A 26 -11.03 -5.28 9.06
C LEU A 26 -11.08 -6.59 9.86
N GLN A 27 -10.95 -6.53 11.18
CA GLN A 27 -11.07 -7.69 12.06
C GLN A 27 -12.45 -8.32 11.97
N LYS A 28 -13.53 -7.52 11.90
CA LYS A 28 -14.89 -8.02 11.68
C LYS A 28 -15.05 -8.70 10.31
N MET A 29 -14.34 -8.23 9.29
CA MET A 29 -14.41 -8.79 7.92
C MET A 29 -13.57 -10.07 7.75
N HIS A 30 -12.41 -10.14 8.39
CA HIS A 30 -11.39 -11.18 8.11
C HIS A 30 -11.07 -12.08 9.30
N GLY A 31 -11.71 -11.89 10.45
CA GLY A 31 -11.42 -12.62 11.67
C GLY A 31 -10.26 -11.99 12.47
N ASN A 32 -9.64 -12.78 13.34
CA ASN A 32 -8.72 -12.24 14.36
C ASN A 32 -7.38 -11.70 13.83
N HIS A 33 -6.98 -12.07 12.61
CA HIS A 33 -5.71 -11.64 12.03
C HIS A 33 -5.92 -10.59 10.93
N VAL A 34 -5.37 -9.40 11.14
CA VAL A 34 -5.35 -8.32 10.14
C VAL A 34 -3.91 -8.09 9.73
N SER A 35 -3.56 -8.50 8.52
CA SER A 35 -2.23 -8.35 7.95
C SER A 35 -2.09 -7.06 7.11
N TYR A 36 -0.85 -6.68 6.80
CA TYR A 36 -0.59 -5.58 5.86
C TYR A 36 -1.21 -5.81 4.49
N GLU A 37 -1.33 -7.04 4.02
CA GLU A 37 -2.00 -7.35 2.76
C GLU A 37 -3.47 -6.91 2.74
N ARG A 38 -4.14 -6.90 3.92
CA ARG A 38 -5.53 -6.42 4.06
C ARG A 38 -5.69 -4.92 3.83
N VAL A 39 -4.58 -4.16 3.83
CA VAL A 39 -4.55 -2.71 3.56
C VAL A 39 -3.66 -2.33 2.39
N VAL A 40 -2.59 -3.09 2.09
CA VAL A 40 -1.63 -2.79 1.01
C VAL A 40 -1.78 -3.81 -0.12
N SER A 41 -2.96 -3.83 -0.73
CA SER A 41 -3.29 -4.64 -1.91
C SER A 41 -4.47 -4.00 -2.66
N GLY A 42 -4.82 -4.49 -3.84
CA GLY A 42 -6.01 -4.01 -4.55
C GLY A 42 -7.29 -4.20 -3.71
N SER A 43 -7.48 -5.38 -3.11
CA SER A 43 -8.59 -5.63 -2.18
C SER A 43 -8.50 -4.77 -0.92
N GLY A 44 -7.30 -4.44 -0.46
CA GLY A 44 -7.05 -3.54 0.66
C GLY A 44 -7.54 -2.11 0.39
N LEU A 45 -7.24 -1.56 -0.78
CA LEU A 45 -7.75 -0.24 -1.18
C LEU A 45 -9.29 -0.20 -1.17
N HIS A 46 -9.94 -1.25 -1.68
CA HIS A 46 -11.40 -1.36 -1.61
C HIS A 46 -11.91 -1.47 -0.16
N SER A 47 -11.23 -2.21 0.71
CA SER A 47 -11.58 -2.34 2.13
C SER A 47 -11.46 -1.02 2.88
N ILE A 48 -10.42 -0.22 2.59
CA ILE A 48 -10.27 1.14 3.14
C ILE A 48 -11.43 2.05 2.69
N TYR A 49 -11.79 2.01 1.41
CA TYR A 49 -12.94 2.77 0.91
C TYR A 49 -14.24 2.37 1.62
N LYS A 50 -14.52 1.05 1.73
CA LYS A 50 -15.70 0.55 2.44
C LYS A 50 -15.72 1.00 3.90
N PHE A 51 -14.59 0.92 4.59
CA PHE A 51 -14.47 1.43 5.94
C PHE A 51 -14.88 2.90 6.04
N LEU A 52 -14.36 3.77 5.18
CA LEU A 52 -14.68 5.20 5.21
C LEU A 52 -16.18 5.47 5.02
N ILE A 53 -16.85 4.69 4.17
CA ILE A 53 -18.29 4.82 3.92
C ILE A 53 -19.10 4.23 5.08
N GLU A 54 -18.86 2.97 5.45
CA GLU A 54 -19.67 2.25 6.43
C GLU A 54 -19.52 2.78 7.86
N SER A 55 -18.34 3.39 8.16
CA SER A 55 -18.11 4.05 9.46
C SER A 55 -18.54 5.53 9.46
N GLY A 56 -19.09 6.05 8.38
CA GLY A 56 -19.62 7.40 8.28
C GLY A 56 -18.56 8.52 8.20
N HIS A 57 -17.29 8.15 7.98
CA HIS A 57 -16.22 9.12 7.76
C HIS A 57 -16.36 9.89 6.44
N GLU A 58 -16.91 9.23 5.43
CA GLU A 58 -17.18 9.81 4.11
C GLU A 58 -18.58 9.42 3.61
N ARG A 59 -19.07 10.15 2.61
CA ARG A 59 -20.36 9.89 1.99
C ARG A 59 -20.22 9.02 0.76
N GLU A 60 -21.15 8.07 0.61
CA GLU A 60 -21.17 7.20 -0.56
C GLU A 60 -21.65 7.94 -1.82
N ASN A 61 -20.96 7.70 -2.92
CA ASN A 61 -21.32 8.18 -4.23
C ASN A 61 -21.92 7.05 -5.09
N LYS A 62 -23.21 7.17 -5.42
CA LYS A 62 -23.95 6.15 -6.19
C LYS A 62 -23.31 5.84 -7.55
N LYS A 63 -22.67 6.81 -8.20
CA LYS A 63 -22.00 6.58 -9.49
C LYS A 63 -20.81 5.63 -9.33
N ILE A 64 -20.03 5.81 -8.26
CA ILE A 64 -18.87 4.94 -7.95
C ILE A 64 -19.37 3.53 -7.62
N GLN A 65 -20.43 3.40 -6.82
CA GLN A 65 -21.03 2.12 -6.48
C GLN A 65 -21.49 1.35 -7.74
N ILE A 66 -22.09 2.04 -8.70
CA ILE A 66 -22.49 1.42 -9.97
C ILE A 66 -21.25 1.00 -10.79
N GLU A 67 -20.27 1.89 -10.92
CA GLU A 67 -19.06 1.60 -11.71
C GLU A 67 -18.25 0.44 -11.12
N MET A 68 -18.18 0.29 -9.79
CA MET A 68 -17.53 -0.84 -9.11
C MET A 68 -18.23 -2.18 -9.31
N LYS A 69 -19.50 -2.20 -9.78
CA LYS A 69 -20.17 -3.46 -10.17
C LYS A 69 -19.74 -3.95 -11.57
N GLU A 70 -19.25 -3.06 -12.40
CA GLU A 70 -18.87 -3.33 -13.79
C GLU A 70 -17.36 -3.45 -13.98
N LYS A 71 -16.59 -2.83 -13.07
CA LYS A 71 -15.12 -2.76 -13.14
C LYS A 71 -14.50 -3.17 -11.82
N ASP A 72 -13.19 -3.44 -11.85
CA ASP A 72 -12.41 -3.70 -10.64
C ASP A 72 -12.52 -2.53 -9.65
N PRO A 73 -12.96 -2.76 -8.41
CA PRO A 73 -13.17 -1.70 -7.43
C PRO A 73 -11.90 -0.89 -7.13
N ALA A 74 -10.74 -1.55 -7.06
CA ALA A 74 -9.48 -0.86 -6.78
C ALA A 74 -9.11 0.10 -7.93
N TYR A 75 -9.36 -0.31 -9.16
CA TYR A 75 -9.19 0.55 -10.33
C TYR A 75 -10.10 1.78 -10.24
N VAL A 76 -11.40 1.59 -9.98
CA VAL A 76 -12.37 2.69 -9.89
C VAL A 76 -11.96 3.67 -8.79
N ILE A 77 -11.69 3.18 -7.58
CA ILE A 77 -11.29 4.01 -6.44
C ILE A 77 -10.01 4.79 -6.74
N SER A 78 -9.01 4.13 -7.32
CA SER A 78 -7.75 4.80 -7.66
C SER A 78 -7.93 5.90 -8.72
N GLU A 79 -8.72 5.65 -9.78
CA GLU A 79 -8.98 6.65 -10.82
C GLU A 79 -9.77 7.85 -10.31
N TRP A 80 -10.85 7.62 -9.57
CA TRP A 80 -11.66 8.71 -9.01
C TRP A 80 -10.87 9.50 -7.95
N GLY A 81 -10.07 8.82 -7.15
CA GLY A 81 -9.22 9.44 -6.12
C GLY A 81 -8.10 10.27 -6.75
N ARG A 82 -7.36 9.71 -7.71
CA ARG A 82 -6.26 10.39 -8.42
C ARG A 82 -6.74 11.65 -9.14
N LEU A 83 -7.91 11.58 -9.78
CA LEU A 83 -8.51 12.70 -10.48
C LEU A 83 -9.26 13.69 -9.55
N LYS A 84 -9.25 13.42 -8.23
CA LYS A 84 -9.98 14.23 -7.21
C LYS A 84 -11.47 14.42 -7.52
N LYS A 85 -12.09 13.43 -8.17
CA LYS A 85 -13.51 13.45 -8.54
C LYS A 85 -14.43 13.05 -7.40
N ASP A 86 -13.87 12.39 -6.38
CA ASP A 86 -14.61 11.93 -5.20
C ASP A 86 -13.73 12.00 -3.97
N GLN A 87 -14.29 12.47 -2.85
CA GLN A 87 -13.53 12.67 -1.62
C GLN A 87 -13.21 11.35 -0.92
N ALA A 88 -14.17 10.43 -0.88
CA ALA A 88 -13.95 9.11 -0.26
C ALA A 88 -12.87 8.32 -0.99
N CYS A 89 -12.89 8.34 -2.33
CA CYS A 89 -11.85 7.72 -3.14
C CYS A 89 -10.48 8.38 -2.93
N SER A 90 -10.44 9.73 -2.87
CA SER A 90 -9.21 10.48 -2.64
C SER A 90 -8.61 10.15 -1.28
N ARG A 91 -9.44 10.08 -0.23
CA ARG A 91 -9.00 9.75 1.12
C ARG A 91 -8.58 8.29 1.26
N ALA A 92 -9.33 7.37 0.63
CA ALA A 92 -8.94 5.94 0.59
C ALA A 92 -7.57 5.74 -0.06
N LEU A 93 -7.33 6.42 -1.18
CA LEU A 93 -6.06 6.37 -1.89
C LEU A 93 -4.91 6.97 -1.07
N GLU A 94 -5.14 8.08 -0.37
CA GLU A 94 -4.16 8.71 0.51
C GLU A 94 -3.77 7.79 1.68
N LEU A 95 -4.75 7.19 2.36
CA LEU A 95 -4.51 6.21 3.42
C LEU A 95 -3.72 4.99 2.90
N PHE A 96 -4.12 4.46 1.76
CA PHE A 96 -3.41 3.37 1.10
C PHE A 96 -1.93 3.68 0.86
N ILE A 97 -1.63 4.87 0.30
CA ILE A 97 -0.26 5.32 0.04
C ILE A 97 0.50 5.51 1.36
N SER A 98 -0.16 6.01 2.40
CA SER A 98 0.41 6.14 3.73
C SER A 98 0.80 4.79 4.34
N PHE A 99 -0.09 3.78 4.26
CA PHE A 99 0.21 2.42 4.72
C PHE A 99 1.35 1.79 3.93
N TYR A 100 1.37 1.98 2.63
CA TYR A 100 2.43 1.49 1.76
C TYR A 100 3.80 2.06 2.15
N GLY A 101 3.87 3.38 2.37
CA GLY A 101 5.09 4.04 2.85
C GLY A 101 5.51 3.56 4.24
N ALA A 102 4.56 3.42 5.15
CA ALA A 102 4.82 2.96 6.51
C ALA A 102 5.41 1.56 6.55
N GLU A 103 4.86 0.62 5.77
CA GLU A 103 5.37 -0.76 5.71
C GLU A 103 6.72 -0.81 4.99
N ALA A 104 6.91 -0.07 3.91
CA ALA A 104 8.22 0.04 3.28
C ALA A 104 9.30 0.54 4.28
N GLY A 105 8.95 1.48 5.15
CA GLY A 105 9.81 1.95 6.25
C GLY A 105 10.06 0.88 7.32
N ASN A 106 9.06 0.07 7.67
CA ASN A 106 9.21 -1.07 8.59
C ASN A 106 10.19 -2.10 8.03
N VAL A 107 10.04 -2.46 6.75
CA VAL A 107 10.94 -3.39 6.06
C VAL A 107 12.36 -2.82 6.01
N ALA A 108 12.52 -1.53 5.67
CA ALA A 108 13.83 -0.86 5.64
C ALA A 108 14.56 -0.94 6.98
N LEU A 109 13.82 -0.77 8.10
CA LEU A 109 14.39 -0.89 9.45
C LEU A 109 14.73 -2.34 9.82
N LYS A 110 13.82 -3.29 9.55
CA LYS A 110 14.00 -4.70 9.90
C LYS A 110 15.24 -5.30 9.24
N PHE A 111 15.53 -4.91 8.00
CA PHE A 111 16.67 -5.41 7.23
C PHE A 111 17.87 -4.46 7.21
N LEU A 112 17.76 -3.29 7.85
CA LEU A 112 18.77 -2.22 7.76
C LEU A 112 19.21 -2.00 6.31
N ALA A 113 18.23 -1.78 5.41
CA ALA A 113 18.37 -1.86 3.96
C ALA A 113 19.12 -0.64 3.38
N MET A 114 20.37 -0.41 3.81
CA MET A 114 21.17 0.76 3.42
C MET A 114 21.42 0.86 1.90
N GLY A 115 21.38 -0.28 1.18
CA GLY A 115 21.48 -0.31 -0.29
C GLY A 115 20.23 0.18 -1.01
N GLY A 116 19.10 0.24 -0.31
CA GLY A 116 17.82 0.74 -0.82
C GLY A 116 16.68 -0.26 -0.71
N VAL A 117 15.46 0.29 -0.83
CA VAL A 117 14.21 -0.45 -0.94
C VAL A 117 13.72 -0.36 -2.38
N PHE A 118 13.47 -1.51 -3.00
CA PHE A 118 12.90 -1.59 -4.34
C PHE A 118 11.45 -2.06 -4.24
N ILE A 119 10.54 -1.24 -4.77
CA ILE A 119 9.11 -1.52 -4.77
C ILE A 119 8.74 -2.08 -6.14
N GLY A 120 8.44 -3.37 -6.19
CA GLY A 120 8.01 -4.07 -7.40
C GLY A 120 6.51 -4.34 -7.42
N GLY A 121 6.03 -4.89 -8.52
CA GLY A 121 4.62 -5.26 -8.74
C GLY A 121 3.81 -4.18 -9.43
N GLY A 122 2.56 -4.50 -9.78
CA GLY A 122 1.74 -3.69 -10.68
C GLY A 122 1.04 -2.47 -10.07
N ILE A 123 1.08 -2.29 -8.74
CA ILE A 123 0.38 -1.19 -8.05
C ILE A 123 1.20 0.09 -8.08
N ALA A 124 2.45 0.04 -7.62
CA ALA A 124 3.30 1.22 -7.46
C ALA A 124 3.56 1.98 -8.78
N PRO A 125 3.82 1.33 -9.92
CA PRO A 125 3.95 2.04 -11.20
C PRO A 125 2.72 2.85 -11.58
N LYS A 126 1.51 2.32 -11.31
CA LYS A 126 0.23 2.99 -11.61
C LYS A 126 -0.05 4.18 -10.70
N LEU A 127 0.53 4.19 -9.51
CA LEU A 127 0.35 5.21 -8.48
C LEU A 127 1.59 6.09 -8.27
N ILE A 128 2.57 6.03 -9.17
CA ILE A 128 3.87 6.71 -9.00
C ILE A 128 3.72 8.22 -8.77
N ASP A 129 2.80 8.87 -9.49
CA ASP A 129 2.57 10.30 -9.35
C ASP A 129 1.94 10.65 -7.99
N GLU A 130 1.06 9.80 -7.48
CA GLU A 130 0.46 9.96 -6.16
C GLU A 130 1.50 9.72 -5.05
N MET A 131 2.35 8.71 -5.20
CA MET A 131 3.43 8.42 -4.25
C MET A 131 4.46 9.57 -4.17
N LYS A 132 4.69 10.29 -5.27
CA LYS A 132 5.58 11.47 -5.32
C LYS A 132 5.02 12.71 -4.62
N LYS A 133 3.74 12.75 -4.27
CA LYS A 133 3.12 13.90 -3.58
C LYS A 133 3.55 14.08 -2.12
N GLY A 134 4.30 13.13 -1.56
CA GLY A 134 4.91 13.25 -0.24
C GLY A 134 4.36 12.27 0.79
N THR A 135 3.07 11.90 0.76
CA THR A 135 2.43 11.02 1.76
C THR A 135 3.18 9.71 1.94
N PHE A 136 3.65 9.09 0.86
CA PHE A 136 4.45 7.87 0.93
C PHE A 136 5.76 8.08 1.70
N ILE A 137 6.54 9.08 1.30
CA ILE A 137 7.86 9.28 1.87
C ILE A 137 7.78 9.76 3.33
N GLU A 138 6.81 10.60 3.68
CA GLU A 138 6.61 11.01 5.06
C GLU A 138 6.24 9.82 5.96
N SER A 139 5.39 8.92 5.49
CA SER A 139 5.04 7.70 6.22
C SER A 139 6.22 6.72 6.33
N PHE A 140 7.04 6.61 5.28
CA PHE A 140 8.29 5.86 5.30
C PHE A 140 9.27 6.39 6.35
N LEU A 141 9.42 7.71 6.44
CA LEU A 141 10.34 8.40 7.33
C LEU A 141 9.82 8.52 8.77
N ASN A 142 8.51 8.36 9.00
CA ASN A 142 7.90 8.52 10.32
C ASN A 142 8.21 7.34 11.24
N LYS A 143 9.48 7.23 11.63
CA LYS A 143 10.05 6.20 12.52
C LYS A 143 10.78 6.80 13.71
N GLY A 144 10.28 7.92 14.23
CA GLY A 144 10.83 8.60 15.41
C GLY A 144 12.33 8.90 15.26
N ARG A 145 13.13 8.49 16.24
CA ARG A 145 14.58 8.73 16.23
C ARG A 145 15.36 8.16 15.04
N PHE A 146 14.76 7.23 14.31
CA PHE A 146 15.39 6.61 13.14
C PHE A 146 15.12 7.34 11.82
N ARG A 147 14.40 8.48 11.84
CA ARG A 147 14.14 9.31 10.65
C ARG A 147 15.44 9.61 9.88
N ALA A 148 16.47 10.11 10.56
CA ALA A 148 17.75 10.45 9.92
C ALA A 148 18.48 9.25 9.30
N LEU A 149 18.24 8.05 9.78
CA LEU A 149 18.74 6.81 9.18
C LEU A 149 17.97 6.50 7.89
N LEU A 150 16.64 6.58 7.93
CA LEU A 150 15.78 6.27 6.78
C LEU A 150 15.95 7.28 5.64
N GLU A 151 16.25 8.54 5.93
CA GLU A 151 16.58 9.56 4.91
C GLU A 151 17.80 9.18 4.04
N LYS A 152 18.67 8.30 4.54
CA LYS A 152 19.81 7.77 3.79
C LYS A 152 19.49 6.55 2.94
N ILE A 153 18.31 5.96 3.12
CA ILE A 153 17.89 4.74 2.41
C ILE A 153 17.12 5.14 1.15
N PRO A 154 17.64 4.92 -0.06
CA PRO A 154 16.93 5.24 -1.28
C PRO A 154 15.75 4.30 -1.50
N VAL A 155 14.59 4.85 -1.85
CA VAL A 155 13.41 4.09 -2.27
C VAL A 155 13.24 4.22 -3.79
N ARG A 156 13.10 3.10 -4.47
CA ARG A 156 12.98 3.04 -5.94
C ARG A 156 11.76 2.21 -6.33
N VAL A 157 10.97 2.72 -7.27
CA VAL A 157 9.86 1.95 -7.88
C VAL A 157 10.37 1.30 -9.15
N VAL A 158 10.16 -0.02 -9.26
CA VAL A 158 10.45 -0.80 -10.46
C VAL A 158 9.32 -0.58 -11.46
N LEU A 159 9.62 0.05 -12.60
CA LEU A 159 8.61 0.39 -13.62
C LEU A 159 8.43 -0.69 -14.68
N ASN A 160 9.38 -1.63 -14.77
CA ASN A 160 9.28 -2.75 -15.71
C ASN A 160 8.46 -3.88 -15.08
N ASP A 161 7.29 -4.15 -15.62
CA ASP A 161 6.35 -5.20 -15.17
C ASP A 161 6.85 -6.63 -15.44
N GLU A 162 7.80 -6.80 -16.39
CA GLU A 162 8.45 -8.09 -16.67
C GLU A 162 9.59 -8.43 -15.68
N THR A 163 9.92 -7.55 -14.73
CA THR A 163 11.09 -7.72 -13.83
C THR A 163 11.06 -9.05 -13.07
N ALA A 164 9.89 -9.52 -12.64
CA ALA A 164 9.76 -10.79 -11.93
C ALA A 164 10.14 -11.97 -12.83
N LEU A 165 9.69 -11.96 -14.09
CA LEU A 165 10.00 -12.99 -15.08
C LEU A 165 11.49 -12.98 -15.44
N LEU A 166 12.05 -11.79 -15.67
CA LEU A 166 13.48 -11.61 -15.95
C LEU A 166 14.34 -12.09 -14.77
N GLY A 167 13.93 -11.78 -13.54
CA GLY A 167 14.59 -12.25 -12.33
C GLY A 167 14.59 -13.77 -12.18
N ALA A 168 13.45 -14.41 -12.47
CA ALA A 168 13.34 -15.87 -12.46
C ALA A 168 14.27 -16.52 -13.51
N ALA A 169 14.28 -15.97 -14.73
CA ALA A 169 15.15 -16.43 -15.81
C ALA A 169 16.64 -16.28 -15.43
N ALA A 170 17.04 -15.12 -14.91
CA ALA A 170 18.40 -14.87 -14.48
C ALA A 170 18.83 -15.84 -13.34
N TYR A 171 17.94 -16.10 -12.39
CA TYR A 171 18.22 -17.04 -11.28
C TYR A 171 18.43 -18.47 -11.77
N LEU A 172 17.64 -18.93 -12.74
CA LEU A 172 17.80 -20.26 -13.35
C LEU A 172 19.14 -20.38 -14.12
N HIS A 173 19.55 -19.30 -14.82
CA HIS A 173 20.83 -19.28 -15.51
C HIS A 173 22.04 -19.28 -14.55
N ALA A 174 21.94 -18.58 -13.43
CA ALA A 174 23.02 -18.49 -12.45
C ALA A 174 23.23 -19.80 -11.64
N LYS A 175 22.29 -20.74 -11.69
CA LYS A 175 22.39 -22.06 -11.02
C LYS A 175 23.00 -23.16 -11.89
N LYS A 176 23.30 -22.87 -13.16
CA LYS A 176 24.07 -23.76 -14.05
C LYS A 176 25.55 -23.51 -13.88
#